data_fc08a47065c452d5895c77c251d05608
#
_entry.id   fc08a47065c452d5895c77c251d05608
#
_cell.length_a   1.000
_cell.length_b   1.000
_cell.length_c   1.000
_cell.angle_alpha   90.00
_cell.angle_beta   90.00
_cell.angle_gamma   90.00
#
_symmetry.space_group_name_H-M   'P 1'
#
loop_
_entity.id
_entity.type
_entity.pdbx_description
1 polymer ?
#
loop_
_entity_poly.entity_id
_entity_poly.type
_entity_poly.pdbx_seq_one_letter_code
_entity_poly.pdbx_strand_id
1 'polypeptide(L)'
;MASLEVVKVGSGEVMPLDEVIAGSQANPANRRAAMMVRIKGIEARARAKSHTALFLTITAPSRMHVRHFTGQRNDKHDGGDPRQVQAYLNGVWRRAMRALQHSGLTAYGLRVVEPHHDGCPHWHVVLFAAPEQTEAILLTLRAHALADSPDEPGAAEHRFKVVQIDPAKGGAVAYVAK
;
A
#
# COMPACT_ATOMS: atom_id res chain seq x y z
N MET A 1 1.44 32.84 -22.40
CA MET A 1 1.32 31.37 -22.64
C MET A 1 -0.10 31.10 -23.07
N ALA A 2 -0.33 30.39 -24.19
CA ALA A 2 -1.69 29.97 -24.56
C ALA A 2 -2.20 28.99 -23.52
N SER A 3 -3.37 29.24 -22.90
CA SER A 3 -4.03 28.27 -22.05
C SER A 3 -4.59 27.14 -22.93
N LEU A 4 -4.36 25.91 -22.53
CA LEU A 4 -4.98 24.76 -23.18
C LEU A 4 -6.45 24.68 -22.77
N GLU A 5 -7.32 24.44 -23.74
CA GLU A 5 -8.76 24.33 -23.56
C GLU A 5 -9.22 22.91 -23.89
N VAL A 6 -10.28 22.47 -23.24
CA VAL A 6 -10.94 21.18 -23.47
C VAL A 6 -12.37 21.45 -23.91
N VAL A 7 -12.78 20.76 -24.97
CA VAL A 7 -14.16 20.84 -25.46
C VAL A 7 -14.92 19.60 -25.00
N LYS A 8 -16.03 19.79 -24.32
CA LYS A 8 -16.89 18.70 -23.86
C LYS A 8 -17.67 18.13 -25.06
N VAL A 9 -17.41 16.87 -25.37
CA VAL A 9 -18.09 16.16 -26.44
C VAL A 9 -19.58 16.07 -26.14
N GLY A 10 -20.41 16.55 -27.07
CA GLY A 10 -21.87 16.52 -26.99
C GLY A 10 -22.51 17.86 -26.64
N SER A 11 -21.94 18.68 -25.75
CA SER A 11 -22.47 20.04 -25.46
C SER A 11 -21.71 21.15 -26.20
N GLY A 12 -20.47 20.88 -26.65
CA GLY A 12 -19.60 21.91 -27.23
C GLY A 12 -19.05 22.91 -26.22
N GLU A 13 -19.28 22.71 -24.94
CA GLU A 13 -18.82 23.59 -23.87
C GLU A 13 -17.28 23.59 -23.80
N VAL A 14 -16.68 24.78 -23.81
CA VAL A 14 -15.24 24.98 -23.75
C VAL A 14 -14.87 25.33 -22.32
N MET A 15 -13.91 24.63 -21.77
CA MET A 15 -13.40 24.85 -20.40
C MET A 15 -11.87 24.93 -20.41
N PRO A 16 -11.26 25.79 -19.58
CA PRO A 16 -9.82 25.75 -19.36
C PRO A 16 -9.37 24.38 -18.82
N LEU A 17 -8.25 23.86 -19.34
CA LEU A 17 -7.73 22.53 -18.93
C LEU A 17 -7.39 22.48 -17.45
N ASP A 18 -6.90 23.57 -16.88
CA ASP A 18 -6.58 23.67 -15.44
C ASP A 18 -7.83 23.54 -14.56
N GLU A 19 -8.97 24.11 -14.96
CA GLU A 19 -10.25 23.92 -14.26
C GLU A 19 -10.73 22.46 -14.33
N VAL A 20 -10.62 21.83 -15.51
CA VAL A 20 -10.95 20.41 -15.68
C VAL A 20 -10.06 19.53 -14.80
N ILE A 21 -8.76 19.82 -14.76
CA ILE A 21 -7.81 19.11 -13.89
C ILE A 21 -8.16 19.35 -12.42
N ALA A 22 -8.44 20.61 -12.02
CA ALA A 22 -8.78 20.96 -10.65
C ALA A 22 -9.98 20.17 -10.11
N GLY A 23 -11.02 19.96 -10.94
CA GLY A 23 -12.22 19.20 -10.58
C GLY A 23 -12.07 17.68 -10.71
N SER A 24 -11.03 17.19 -11.36
CA SER A 24 -10.86 15.78 -11.73
C SER A 24 -10.03 14.97 -10.73
N GLN A 25 -9.99 13.64 -10.94
CA GLN A 25 -9.07 12.74 -10.23
C GLN A 25 -7.59 12.89 -10.68
N ALA A 26 -7.29 13.70 -11.69
CA ALA A 26 -5.92 14.08 -12.02
C ALA A 26 -5.31 14.99 -10.94
N ASN A 27 -6.14 15.75 -10.23
CA ASN A 27 -5.71 16.56 -9.10
C ASN A 27 -5.32 15.68 -7.90
N PRO A 28 -4.07 15.76 -7.39
CA PRO A 28 -3.61 14.98 -6.22
C PRO A 28 -4.46 15.22 -4.96
N ALA A 29 -4.95 16.44 -4.75
CA ALA A 29 -5.80 16.77 -3.61
C ALA A 29 -7.12 16.00 -3.64
N ASN A 30 -7.77 15.90 -4.81
CA ASN A 30 -9.00 15.15 -4.99
C ASN A 30 -8.77 13.66 -4.81
N ARG A 31 -7.65 13.11 -5.33
CA ARG A 31 -7.27 11.71 -5.09
C ARG A 31 -7.08 11.42 -3.61
N ARG A 32 -6.37 12.31 -2.89
CA ARG A 32 -6.16 12.18 -1.45
C ARG A 32 -7.49 12.23 -0.70
N ALA A 33 -8.36 13.20 -1.01
CA ALA A 33 -9.68 13.32 -0.39
C ALA A 33 -10.53 12.04 -0.62
N ALA A 34 -10.58 11.54 -1.84
CA ALA A 34 -11.29 10.31 -2.18
C ALA A 34 -10.74 9.09 -1.43
N MET A 35 -9.41 8.99 -1.29
CA MET A 35 -8.76 7.94 -0.50
C MET A 35 -9.17 8.04 0.98
N MET A 36 -9.15 9.24 1.56
CA MET A 36 -9.56 9.45 2.96
C MET A 36 -11.02 9.06 3.21
N VAL A 37 -11.93 9.40 2.29
CA VAL A 37 -13.34 8.98 2.37
C VAL A 37 -13.47 7.46 2.33
N ARG A 38 -12.74 6.79 1.43
CA ARG A 38 -12.74 5.32 1.34
C ARG A 38 -12.25 4.66 2.62
N ILE A 39 -11.13 5.13 3.19
CA ILE A 39 -10.59 4.57 4.44
C ILE A 39 -11.59 4.74 5.57
N LYS A 40 -12.18 5.93 5.74
CA LYS A 40 -13.21 6.18 6.76
C LYS A 40 -14.40 5.25 6.60
N GLY A 41 -14.89 5.03 5.38
CA GLY A 41 -16.00 4.11 5.10
C GLY A 41 -15.66 2.65 5.43
N ILE A 42 -14.45 2.20 5.05
CA ILE A 42 -13.97 0.85 5.36
C ILE A 42 -13.80 0.68 6.87
N GLU A 43 -13.21 1.66 7.57
CA GLU A 43 -13.03 1.65 9.01
C GLU A 43 -14.37 1.62 9.76
N ALA A 44 -15.34 2.44 9.34
CA ALA A 44 -16.69 2.43 9.94
C ALA A 44 -17.36 1.04 9.80
N ARG A 45 -17.23 0.40 8.63
CA ARG A 45 -17.69 -0.98 8.41
C ARG A 45 -16.97 -1.98 9.31
N ALA A 46 -15.65 -1.86 9.46
CA ALA A 46 -14.85 -2.73 10.31
C ALA A 46 -15.26 -2.60 11.78
N ARG A 47 -15.45 -1.37 12.24
CA ARG A 47 -15.91 -1.07 13.60
C ARG A 47 -17.29 -1.68 13.88
N ALA A 48 -18.25 -1.55 12.93
CA ALA A 48 -19.57 -2.14 13.06
C ALA A 48 -19.55 -3.67 13.15
N LYS A 49 -18.47 -4.31 12.64
CA LYS A 49 -18.26 -5.76 12.70
C LYS A 49 -17.30 -6.20 13.80
N SER A 50 -16.84 -5.29 14.64
CA SER A 50 -15.79 -5.55 15.66
C SER A 50 -14.52 -6.18 15.08
N HIS A 51 -14.16 -5.84 13.84
CA HIS A 51 -12.96 -6.36 13.19
C HIS A 51 -11.70 -5.68 13.73
N THR A 52 -10.62 -6.45 13.82
CA THR A 52 -9.29 -5.96 14.15
C THR A 52 -8.76 -5.12 12.99
N ALA A 53 -8.16 -3.97 13.32
CA ALA A 53 -7.53 -3.07 12.38
C ALA A 53 -6.00 -3.15 12.51
N LEU A 54 -5.31 -3.40 11.40
CA LEU A 54 -3.87 -3.60 11.33
C LEU A 54 -3.25 -2.68 10.29
N PHE A 55 -2.05 -2.22 10.58
CA PHE A 55 -1.18 -1.54 9.63
C PHE A 55 0.05 -2.40 9.36
N LEU A 56 0.22 -2.81 8.12
CA LEU A 56 1.33 -3.64 7.70
C LEU A 56 2.29 -2.81 6.85
N THR A 57 3.59 -3.06 7.02
CA THR A 57 4.61 -2.61 6.07
C THR A 57 5.27 -3.83 5.44
N ILE A 58 5.29 -3.87 4.11
CA ILE A 58 5.88 -4.96 3.33
C ILE A 58 6.97 -4.37 2.45
N THR A 59 8.20 -4.83 2.65
CA THR A 59 9.39 -4.37 1.95
C THR A 59 10.00 -5.51 1.14
N ALA A 60 10.57 -5.18 0.00
CA ALA A 60 11.30 -6.14 -0.85
C ALA A 60 12.62 -6.60 -0.19
N PRO A 61 13.23 -7.72 -0.63
CA PRO A 61 14.55 -8.15 -0.18
C PRO A 61 15.63 -7.08 -0.42
N SER A 62 16.69 -7.06 0.39
CA SER A 62 17.73 -6.03 0.31
C SER A 62 18.42 -5.98 -1.05
N ARG A 63 18.57 -7.12 -1.74
CA ARG A 63 19.14 -7.15 -3.09
C ARG A 63 18.37 -6.31 -4.13
N MET A 64 17.13 -5.93 -3.84
CA MET A 64 16.30 -5.06 -4.69
C MET A 64 16.44 -3.58 -4.34
N HIS A 65 17.20 -3.23 -3.31
CA HIS A 65 17.47 -1.86 -2.88
C HIS A 65 18.80 -1.37 -3.43
N VAL A 66 18.81 -0.21 -4.09
CA VAL A 66 20.03 0.40 -4.64
C VAL A 66 20.97 0.88 -3.53
N ARG A 67 20.39 1.29 -2.39
CA ARG A 67 21.13 1.83 -1.25
C ARG A 67 20.69 1.20 0.05
N HIS A 68 21.61 1.09 0.99
CA HIS A 68 21.31 0.79 2.38
C HIS A 68 20.60 1.99 3.04
N PHE A 69 19.95 1.75 4.18
CA PHE A 69 19.29 2.81 4.96
C PHE A 69 20.26 3.94 5.38
N THR A 70 21.56 3.65 5.45
CA THR A 70 22.64 4.62 5.71
C THR A 70 22.95 5.52 4.51
N GLY A 71 22.32 5.30 3.35
CA GLY A 71 22.60 6.01 2.11
C GLY A 71 23.76 5.44 1.26
N GLN A 72 24.54 4.51 1.82
CA GLN A 72 25.61 3.83 1.09
C GLN A 72 25.06 2.95 -0.02
N ARG A 73 25.83 2.79 -1.11
CA ARG A 73 25.48 1.89 -2.20
C ARG A 73 25.40 0.45 -1.67
N ASN A 74 24.41 -0.28 -2.14
CA ASN A 74 24.24 -1.68 -1.81
C ASN A 74 24.94 -2.55 -2.87
N ASP A 75 26.03 -3.18 -2.49
CA ASP A 75 26.83 -4.04 -3.39
C ASP A 75 26.09 -5.34 -3.76
N LYS A 76 25.03 -5.70 -3.02
CA LYS A 76 24.16 -6.85 -3.32
C LYS A 76 23.02 -6.50 -4.28
N HIS A 77 22.93 -5.25 -4.74
CA HIS A 77 21.86 -4.84 -5.63
C HIS A 77 21.89 -5.62 -6.94
N ASP A 78 20.76 -6.27 -7.27
CA ASP A 78 20.66 -7.16 -8.43
C ASP A 78 20.41 -6.45 -9.77
N GLY A 79 20.43 -5.10 -9.78
CA GLY A 79 20.23 -4.29 -10.98
C GLY A 79 18.77 -4.05 -11.34
N GLY A 80 17.83 -4.52 -10.54
CA GLY A 80 16.41 -4.35 -10.78
C GLY A 80 15.93 -2.89 -10.66
N ASP A 81 14.97 -2.51 -11.49
CA ASP A 81 14.33 -1.20 -11.44
C ASP A 81 13.10 -1.20 -10.50
N PRO A 82 12.56 -0.02 -10.13
CA PRO A 82 11.37 0.06 -9.26
C PRO A 82 10.13 -0.64 -9.82
N ARG A 83 9.98 -0.80 -11.15
CA ARG A 83 8.85 -1.52 -11.76
C ARG A 83 8.97 -3.02 -11.53
N GLN A 84 10.18 -3.54 -11.60
CA GLN A 84 10.47 -4.96 -11.30
C GLN A 84 10.21 -5.26 -9.82
N VAL A 85 10.62 -4.37 -8.91
CA VAL A 85 10.30 -4.48 -7.48
C VAL A 85 8.79 -4.45 -7.24
N GLN A 86 8.08 -3.54 -7.88
CA GLN A 86 6.63 -3.48 -7.79
C GLN A 86 5.96 -4.75 -8.33
N ALA A 87 6.44 -5.31 -9.41
CA ALA A 87 5.96 -6.59 -9.97
C ALA A 87 6.22 -7.75 -9.01
N TYR A 88 7.40 -7.79 -8.38
CA TYR A 88 7.75 -8.75 -7.35
C TYR A 88 6.77 -8.69 -6.16
N LEU A 89 6.56 -7.51 -5.56
CA LEU A 89 5.64 -7.33 -4.45
C LEU A 89 4.20 -7.70 -4.82
N ASN A 90 3.75 -7.37 -6.04
CA ASN A 90 2.47 -7.82 -6.56
C ASN A 90 2.38 -9.36 -6.66
N GLY A 91 3.48 -10.03 -7.04
CA GLY A 91 3.58 -11.49 -7.05
C GLY A 91 3.45 -12.10 -5.66
N VAL A 92 4.17 -11.55 -4.68
CA VAL A 92 4.07 -11.95 -3.25
C VAL A 92 2.64 -11.82 -2.76
N TRP A 93 2.03 -10.66 -2.97
CA TRP A 93 0.66 -10.40 -2.54
C TRP A 93 -0.37 -11.33 -3.16
N ARG A 94 -0.29 -11.57 -4.48
CA ARG A 94 -1.20 -12.51 -5.16
C ARG A 94 -1.12 -13.92 -4.60
N ARG A 95 0.10 -14.41 -4.31
CA ARG A 95 0.27 -15.74 -3.69
C ARG A 95 -0.34 -15.78 -2.30
N ALA A 96 -0.08 -14.78 -1.48
CA ALA A 96 -0.63 -14.67 -0.14
C ALA A 96 -2.17 -14.62 -0.15
N MET A 97 -2.77 -13.78 -1.02
CA MET A 97 -4.22 -13.68 -1.13
C MET A 97 -4.87 -14.99 -1.60
N ARG A 98 -4.24 -15.72 -2.51
CA ARG A 98 -4.72 -17.06 -2.91
C ARG A 98 -4.66 -18.05 -1.75
N ALA A 99 -3.58 -18.04 -0.97
CA ALA A 99 -3.45 -18.91 0.22
C ALA A 99 -4.54 -18.59 1.25
N LEU A 100 -4.80 -17.32 1.54
CA LEU A 100 -5.90 -16.91 2.42
C LEU A 100 -7.25 -17.41 1.90
N GLN A 101 -7.53 -17.22 0.61
CA GLN A 101 -8.78 -17.66 -0.01
C GLN A 101 -8.96 -19.18 0.09
N HIS A 102 -7.92 -19.98 -0.18
CA HIS A 102 -7.97 -21.44 -0.05
C HIS A 102 -8.20 -21.89 1.39
N SER A 103 -7.75 -21.12 2.37
CA SER A 103 -7.97 -21.39 3.80
C SER A 103 -9.28 -20.82 4.34
N GLY A 104 -10.13 -20.22 3.49
CA GLY A 104 -11.38 -19.59 3.93
C GLY A 104 -11.19 -18.31 4.77
N LEU A 105 -9.97 -17.75 4.78
CA LEU A 105 -9.65 -16.55 5.53
C LEU A 105 -9.99 -15.29 4.73
N THR A 106 -10.62 -14.33 5.38
CA THR A 106 -11.08 -13.10 4.72
C THR A 106 -10.49 -11.86 5.35
N ALA A 107 -9.84 -11.06 4.54
CA ALA A 107 -9.33 -9.75 4.93
C ALA A 107 -9.67 -8.72 3.86
N TYR A 108 -9.83 -7.46 4.26
CA TYR A 108 -10.09 -6.34 3.35
C TYR A 108 -9.43 -5.08 3.86
N GLY A 109 -9.27 -4.10 2.99
CA GLY A 109 -8.59 -2.87 3.37
C GLY A 109 -8.11 -2.04 2.20
N LEU A 110 -7.02 -1.32 2.40
CA LEU A 110 -6.41 -0.45 1.41
C LEU A 110 -4.89 -0.64 1.43
N ARG A 111 -4.29 -0.64 0.24
CA ARG A 111 -2.85 -0.67 0.04
C ARG A 111 -2.38 0.63 -0.59
N VAL A 112 -1.32 1.19 -0.03
CA VAL A 112 -0.61 2.36 -0.56
C VAL A 112 0.82 1.94 -0.89
N VAL A 113 1.34 2.41 -2.01
CA VAL A 113 2.73 2.22 -2.42
C VAL A 113 3.47 3.51 -2.17
N GLU A 114 4.58 3.43 -1.45
CA GLU A 114 5.44 4.57 -1.16
C GLU A 114 6.86 4.28 -1.65
N PRO A 115 7.58 5.26 -2.19
CA PRO A 115 8.99 5.10 -2.49
C PRO A 115 9.81 5.14 -1.20
N HIS A 116 10.77 4.25 -1.08
CA HIS A 116 11.83 4.35 -0.09
C HIS A 116 12.79 5.50 -0.48
N HIS A 117 13.72 5.87 0.41
CA HIS A 117 14.72 6.91 0.14
C HIS A 117 15.58 6.64 -1.10
N ASP A 118 15.71 5.38 -1.53
CA ASP A 118 16.44 4.95 -2.72
C ASP A 118 15.51 4.75 -3.95
N GLY A 119 14.22 5.12 -3.84
CA GLY A 119 13.22 4.94 -4.88
C GLY A 119 12.60 3.54 -4.94
N CYS A 120 13.09 2.58 -4.15
CA CYS A 120 12.53 1.24 -4.08
C CYS A 120 11.11 1.29 -3.50
N PRO A 121 10.08 0.74 -4.19
CA PRO A 121 8.72 0.73 -3.65
C PRO A 121 8.62 -0.18 -2.43
N HIS A 122 7.92 0.31 -1.41
CA HIS A 122 7.42 -0.50 -0.32
C HIS A 122 5.94 -0.25 -0.09
N TRP A 123 5.29 -1.18 0.59
CA TRP A 123 3.85 -1.16 0.72
C TRP A 123 3.41 -0.94 2.14
N HIS A 124 2.50 0.00 2.29
CA HIS A 124 1.69 0.14 3.49
C HIS A 124 0.30 -0.41 3.22
N VAL A 125 -0.16 -1.30 4.10
CA VAL A 125 -1.47 -1.94 3.97
C VAL A 125 -2.25 -1.71 5.25
N VAL A 126 -3.37 -1.01 5.16
CA VAL A 126 -4.39 -1.05 6.21
C VAL A 126 -5.26 -2.26 5.95
N LEU A 127 -5.31 -3.17 6.90
CA LEU A 127 -6.02 -4.44 6.79
C LEU A 127 -7.00 -4.59 7.94
N PHE A 128 -8.19 -5.07 7.61
CA PHE A 128 -9.24 -5.39 8.58
C PHE A 128 -9.63 -6.86 8.42
N ALA A 129 -9.76 -7.54 9.55
CA ALA A 129 -10.16 -8.95 9.61
C ALA A 129 -10.93 -9.25 10.90
N ALA A 130 -11.70 -10.32 10.89
CA ALA A 130 -12.30 -10.85 12.09
C ALA A 130 -11.23 -11.22 13.13
N PRO A 131 -11.40 -10.90 14.41
CA PRO A 131 -10.39 -11.12 15.45
C PRO A 131 -9.85 -12.54 15.46
N GLU A 132 -10.71 -13.53 15.33
CA GLU A 132 -10.39 -14.96 15.33
C GLU A 132 -9.58 -15.41 14.11
N GLN A 133 -9.61 -14.67 13.02
CA GLN A 133 -8.85 -14.96 11.79
C GLN A 133 -7.52 -14.21 11.71
N THR A 134 -7.34 -13.19 12.56
CA THR A 134 -6.24 -12.23 12.45
C THR A 134 -4.86 -12.91 12.49
N GLU A 135 -4.64 -13.81 13.44
CA GLU A 135 -3.34 -14.49 13.60
C GLU A 135 -3.01 -15.34 12.37
N ALA A 136 -3.95 -16.17 11.91
CA ALA A 136 -3.75 -17.02 10.74
C ALA A 136 -3.48 -16.22 9.46
N ILE A 137 -4.16 -15.07 9.31
CA ILE A 137 -3.92 -14.14 8.21
C ILE A 137 -2.51 -13.57 8.28
N LEU A 138 -2.07 -13.10 9.44
CA LEU A 138 -0.73 -12.53 9.62
C LEU A 138 0.37 -13.55 9.38
N LEU A 139 0.22 -14.77 9.87
CA LEU A 139 1.15 -15.87 9.62
C LEU A 139 1.27 -16.17 8.13
N THR A 140 0.16 -16.27 7.42
CA THR A 140 0.14 -16.49 5.97
C THR A 140 0.81 -15.36 5.20
N LEU A 141 0.48 -14.11 5.50
CA LEU A 141 1.07 -12.94 4.84
C LEU A 141 2.58 -12.87 5.10
N ARG A 142 3.01 -13.11 6.35
CA ARG A 142 4.42 -13.12 6.73
C ARG A 142 5.20 -14.21 6.02
N ALA A 143 4.66 -15.43 5.95
CA ALA A 143 5.30 -16.54 5.26
C ALA A 143 5.59 -16.22 3.79
N HIS A 144 4.62 -15.63 3.08
CA HIS A 144 4.80 -15.22 1.69
C HIS A 144 5.73 -14.01 1.51
N ALA A 145 5.71 -13.04 2.43
CA ALA A 145 6.59 -11.88 2.40
C ALA A 145 8.06 -12.26 2.64
N LEU A 146 8.32 -13.27 3.45
CA LEU A 146 9.66 -13.73 3.82
C LEU A 146 10.14 -14.96 3.01
N ALA A 147 9.32 -15.51 2.11
CA ALA A 147 9.66 -16.74 1.36
C ALA A 147 10.93 -16.62 0.49
N ASP A 148 11.21 -15.41 -0.01
CA ASP A 148 12.45 -15.10 -0.74
C ASP A 148 13.50 -14.63 0.26
N SER A 149 14.68 -15.23 0.25
CA SER A 149 15.81 -14.89 1.13
C SER A 149 15.40 -14.79 2.62
N PRO A 150 14.82 -15.87 3.22
CA PRO A 150 14.32 -15.83 4.58
C PRO A 150 15.43 -15.61 5.62
N ASP A 151 16.65 -16.08 5.31
CA ASP A 151 17.81 -16.03 6.20
C ASP A 151 18.62 -14.73 6.05
N GLU A 152 18.12 -13.78 5.27
CA GLU A 152 18.77 -12.48 5.11
C GLU A 152 18.78 -11.74 6.46
N PRO A 153 19.94 -11.21 6.91
CA PRO A 153 20.02 -10.46 8.15
C PRO A 153 19.01 -9.30 8.21
N GLY A 154 18.18 -9.28 9.25
CA GLY A 154 17.12 -8.28 9.42
C GLY A 154 15.84 -8.53 8.61
N ALA A 155 15.76 -9.59 7.80
CA ALA A 155 14.54 -9.89 7.03
C ALA A 155 13.30 -10.01 7.92
N ALA A 156 13.41 -10.77 9.01
CA ALA A 156 12.31 -10.98 9.95
C ALA A 156 11.82 -9.71 10.62
N GLU A 157 12.70 -8.72 10.80
CA GLU A 157 12.42 -7.47 11.51
C GLU A 157 11.95 -6.34 10.59
N HIS A 158 12.44 -6.32 9.34
CA HIS A 158 12.29 -5.16 8.48
C HIS A 158 11.37 -5.39 7.27
N ARG A 159 11.25 -6.64 6.77
CA ARG A 159 10.50 -6.92 5.55
C ARG A 159 9.00 -7.10 5.75
N PHE A 160 8.58 -7.46 6.97
CA PHE A 160 7.16 -7.59 7.32
C PHE A 160 6.92 -7.04 8.73
N LYS A 161 6.41 -5.82 8.81
CA LYS A 161 6.06 -5.18 10.09
C LYS A 161 4.56 -5.13 10.25
N VAL A 162 4.10 -5.29 11.49
CA VAL A 162 2.70 -5.22 11.87
C VAL A 162 2.54 -4.27 13.04
N VAL A 163 1.59 -3.35 12.93
CA VAL A 163 1.16 -2.48 14.02
C VAL A 163 -0.35 -2.60 14.14
N GLN A 164 -0.85 -2.88 15.33
CA GLN A 164 -2.29 -2.79 15.57
C GLN A 164 -2.70 -1.32 15.59
N ILE A 165 -3.72 -0.98 14.82
CA ILE A 165 -4.22 0.38 14.73
C ILE A 165 -5.00 0.71 16.00
N ASP A 166 -4.58 1.78 16.66
CA ASP A 166 -5.26 2.33 17.83
C ASP A 166 -6.31 3.36 17.38
N PRO A 167 -7.60 3.10 17.60
CA PRO A 167 -8.65 4.05 17.24
C PRO A 167 -8.51 5.41 17.94
N ALA A 168 -7.94 5.44 19.15
CA ALA A 168 -7.75 6.67 19.93
C ALA A 168 -6.67 7.58 19.34
N LYS A 169 -5.76 7.03 18.50
CA LYS A 169 -4.69 7.78 17.83
C LYS A 169 -5.03 8.19 16.38
N GLY A 170 -6.33 8.38 16.11
CA GLY A 170 -6.81 8.82 14.79
C GLY A 170 -7.17 7.69 13.82
N GLY A 171 -7.15 6.43 14.28
CA GLY A 171 -7.59 5.27 13.51
C GLY A 171 -6.80 5.03 12.24
N ALA A 172 -7.38 4.29 11.29
CA ALA A 172 -6.75 3.91 10.02
C ALA A 172 -6.33 5.11 9.16
N VAL A 173 -7.07 6.21 9.25
CA VAL A 173 -6.78 7.44 8.49
C VAL A 173 -5.42 8.02 8.88
N ALA A 174 -5.06 8.05 10.17
CA ALA A 174 -3.80 8.61 10.64
C ALA A 174 -2.57 7.85 10.12
N TYR A 175 -2.71 6.56 9.86
CA TYR A 175 -1.62 5.72 9.34
C TYR A 175 -1.37 5.90 7.84
N VAL A 176 -2.38 6.34 7.08
CA VAL A 176 -2.30 6.49 5.62
C VAL A 176 -2.12 7.96 5.21
N ALA A 177 -2.42 8.91 6.11
CA ALA A 177 -2.35 10.34 5.83
C ALA A 177 -0.94 10.96 5.94
N LYS A 178 0.07 10.15 6.29
CA LYS A 178 1.46 10.58 6.47
C LYS A 178 2.07 11.14 5.19
#